data_3f5dfd519879f47642fa43cd640d606b
#
_entry.id   3f5dfd519879f47642fa43cd640d606b
#
_cell.length_a   1.000
_cell.length_b   1.000
_cell.length_c   1.000
_cell.angle_alpha   90.00
_cell.angle_beta   90.00
_cell.angle_gamma   90.00
#
_symmetry.space_group_name_H-M   'P 1'
#
loop_
_entity.id
_entity.type
_entity.pdbx_description
1 polymer ?
#
loop_
_entity_poly.entity_id
_entity_poly.type
_entity_poly.pdbx_seq_one_letter_code
_entity_poly.pdbx_strand_id
1 'polypeptide(L)'
;MENDMKVLQELYKFICQQENITKKPLRFKTVGRGGAVTNYIGKRVVSIDIDLIRIAFGAAYVLCHEVAHQILIERDGNATHNRVFKKEEERLVKAYANCQIARKLIF
;
A
#
# COMPACT_ATOMS: atom_id res chain seq x y z
N MET A 1 8.07 15.50 -4.78
CA MET A 1 7.95 14.49 -3.74
C MET A 1 6.71 14.67 -2.87
N GLU A 2 6.49 15.89 -2.39
CA GLU A 2 5.30 16.18 -1.60
C GLU A 2 4.01 15.88 -2.35
N ASN A 3 3.97 16.18 -3.65
CA ASN A 3 2.82 15.90 -4.49
C ASN A 3 2.58 14.38 -4.62
N ASP A 4 3.64 13.61 -4.72
CA ASP A 4 3.51 12.15 -4.83
C ASP A 4 3.00 11.54 -3.53
N MET A 5 3.38 12.09 -2.38
CA MET A 5 2.85 11.64 -1.09
C MET A 5 1.35 11.89 -1.01
N LYS A 6 0.89 13.04 -1.50
CA LYS A 6 -0.55 13.33 -1.55
C LYS A 6 -1.29 12.37 -2.45
N VAL A 7 -0.71 12.05 -3.60
CA VAL A 7 -1.31 11.09 -4.53
C VAL A 7 -1.40 9.71 -3.89
N LEU A 8 -0.36 9.28 -3.18
CA LEU A 8 -0.37 7.99 -2.49
C LEU A 8 -1.43 7.95 -1.38
N GLN A 9 -1.61 9.05 -0.66
CA GLN A 9 -2.68 9.14 0.34
C GLN A 9 -4.04 9.01 -0.32
N GLU A 10 -4.25 9.68 -1.44
CA GLU A 10 -5.50 9.62 -2.19
C GLU A 10 -5.73 8.21 -2.72
N LEU A 11 -4.71 7.59 -3.27
CA LEU A 11 -4.79 6.23 -3.79
C LEU A 11 -5.13 5.23 -2.68
N TYR A 12 -4.48 5.34 -1.54
CA TYR A 12 -4.76 4.45 -0.42
C TYR A 12 -6.20 4.61 0.06
N LYS A 13 -6.66 5.84 0.19
CA LYS A 13 -8.05 6.11 0.57
C LYS A 13 -9.02 5.48 -0.42
N PHE A 14 -8.74 5.62 -1.71
CA PHE A 14 -9.57 5.04 -2.76
C PHE A 14 -9.59 3.50 -2.66
N ILE A 15 -8.42 2.89 -2.48
CA ILE A 15 -8.34 1.42 -2.34
C ILE A 15 -9.13 0.96 -1.13
N CYS A 16 -9.00 1.64 0.01
CA CYS A 16 -9.73 1.27 1.21
C CYS A 16 -11.24 1.34 1.00
N GLN A 17 -11.71 2.35 0.28
CA GLN A 17 -13.13 2.47 -0.05
C GLN A 17 -13.60 1.35 -0.96
N GLN A 18 -12.82 1.03 -2.00
CA GLN A 18 -13.17 0.00 -2.95
C GLN A 18 -13.13 -1.40 -2.33
N GLU A 19 -12.18 -1.65 -1.44
CA GLU A 19 -12.00 -2.94 -0.81
C GLU A 19 -12.80 -3.08 0.49
N ASN A 20 -13.47 -2.01 0.91
CA ASN A 20 -14.26 -1.99 2.13
C ASN A 20 -13.41 -2.38 3.35
N ILE A 21 -12.22 -1.81 3.45
CA ILE A 21 -11.34 -2.00 4.59
C ILE A 21 -11.14 -0.67 5.32
N THR A 22 -10.75 -0.76 6.60
CA THR A 22 -10.53 0.43 7.41
C THR A 22 -9.25 1.13 7.01
N LYS A 23 -9.35 2.43 6.71
CA LYS A 23 -8.17 3.24 6.41
C LYS A 23 -7.36 3.42 7.69
N LYS A 24 -6.08 3.03 7.64
CA LYS A 24 -5.14 3.22 8.73
C LYS A 24 -4.23 4.41 8.42
N PRO A 25 -3.50 4.95 9.41
CA PRO A 25 -2.51 5.98 9.11
C PRO A 25 -1.48 5.47 8.10
N LEU A 26 -1.26 6.24 7.05
CA LEU A 26 -0.23 5.94 6.06
C LEU A 26 0.98 6.81 6.36
N ARG A 27 2.10 6.18 6.62
CA ARG A 27 3.35 6.86 6.97
C ARG A 27 4.40 6.65 5.89
N PHE A 28 5.22 7.65 5.72
CA PHE A 28 6.33 7.63 4.78
C PHE A 28 7.62 7.62 5.58
N LYS A 29 8.44 6.60 5.37
CA LYS A 29 9.71 6.41 6.08
C LYS A 29 10.80 6.02 5.11
N THR A 30 12.02 6.34 5.46
CA THR A 30 13.19 5.83 4.74
C THR A 30 13.58 4.52 5.40
N VAL A 31 13.14 3.40 4.82
CA VAL A 31 13.42 2.07 5.37
C VAL A 31 14.31 1.24 4.47
N GLY A 32 14.56 1.69 3.25
CA GLY A 32 15.46 1.01 2.32
C GLY A 32 14.97 -0.32 1.77
N ARG A 33 13.72 -0.69 2.03
CA ARG A 33 13.18 -2.00 1.63
C ARG A 33 11.79 -1.94 1.02
N GLY A 34 11.33 -0.79 0.62
CA GLY A 34 10.01 -0.64 0.06
C GLY A 34 9.01 -0.20 1.10
N GLY A 35 8.35 -1.09 1.79
CA GLY A 35 7.34 -0.71 2.74
C GLY A 35 7.16 -1.76 3.82
N ALA A 36 6.34 -1.43 4.81
CA ALA A 36 6.05 -2.35 5.90
C ALA A 36 4.68 -2.05 6.51
N VAL A 37 4.04 -3.09 7.01
CA VAL A 37 2.85 -2.95 7.84
C VAL A 37 3.29 -3.17 9.28
N THR A 38 3.11 -2.15 10.11
CA THR A 38 3.49 -2.20 11.51
C THR A 38 2.25 -2.30 12.38
N ASN A 39 2.31 -3.18 13.36
CA ASN A 39 1.23 -3.39 14.31
C ASN A 39 1.64 -2.78 15.66
N TYR A 40 0.87 -1.80 16.13
CA TYR A 40 1.11 -1.16 17.43
C TYR A 40 -0.12 -1.38 18.30
N ILE A 41 -0.03 -2.32 19.24
CA ILE A 41 -1.10 -2.55 20.24
C ILE A 41 -2.49 -2.52 19.58
N GLY A 42 -2.70 -3.39 18.62
CA GLY A 42 -3.98 -3.46 17.90
C GLY A 42 -4.19 -2.42 16.81
N LYS A 43 -3.23 -1.53 16.62
CA LYS A 43 -3.27 -0.55 15.54
C LYS A 43 -2.26 -0.95 14.48
N ARG A 44 -2.66 -0.80 13.23
CA ARG A 44 -1.78 -1.06 12.11
C ARG A 44 -1.48 0.22 11.38
N VAL A 45 -0.24 0.36 10.99
CA VAL A 45 0.23 1.50 10.24
C VAL A 45 0.87 0.99 8.96
N VAL A 46 0.46 1.53 7.84
CA VAL A 46 1.08 1.22 6.56
C VAL A 46 2.25 2.19 6.37
N SER A 47 3.43 1.66 6.15
CA SER A 47 4.64 2.46 5.96
C SER A 47 5.19 2.25 4.56
N ILE A 48 5.54 3.33 3.89
CA ILE A 48 6.08 3.31 2.54
C ILE A 48 7.47 3.92 2.57
N ASP A 49 8.43 3.26 1.92
CA ASP A 49 9.78 3.79 1.80
C ASP A 49 9.73 5.06 0.95
N ILE A 50 10.14 6.16 1.56
CA ILE A 50 10.09 7.46 0.90
C ILE A 50 10.97 7.50 -0.35
N ASP A 51 12.02 6.72 -0.40
CA ASP A 51 12.89 6.68 -1.56
C ASP A 51 12.20 6.08 -2.79
N LEU A 52 11.22 5.22 -2.58
CA LEU A 52 10.45 4.62 -3.67
C LEU A 52 9.45 5.59 -4.29
N ILE A 53 9.12 6.67 -3.60
CA ILE A 53 8.22 7.68 -4.14
C ILE A 53 8.81 8.29 -5.42
N ARG A 54 10.13 8.28 -5.53
CA ARG A 54 10.83 8.78 -6.71
C ARG A 54 10.61 7.91 -7.94
N ILE A 55 10.18 6.68 -7.71
CA ILE A 55 9.84 5.75 -8.79
C ILE A 55 8.35 5.48 -8.67
N ALA A 56 7.56 6.30 -9.33
CA ALA A 56 6.10 6.29 -9.17
C ALA A 56 5.48 4.91 -9.32
N PHE A 57 5.93 4.15 -10.32
CA PHE A 57 5.42 2.80 -10.54
C PHE A 57 5.71 1.91 -9.32
N GLY A 58 6.94 2.01 -8.78
CA GLY A 58 7.32 1.23 -7.61
C GLY A 58 6.52 1.61 -6.38
N ALA A 59 6.24 2.90 -6.20
CA ALA A 59 5.47 3.37 -5.05
C ALA A 59 4.05 2.81 -5.06
N ALA A 60 3.38 2.84 -6.20
CA ALA A 60 2.04 2.27 -6.32
C ALA A 60 2.04 0.77 -6.06
N TYR A 61 3.03 0.06 -6.59
CA TYR A 61 3.18 -1.38 -6.36
C TYR A 61 3.38 -1.67 -4.86
N VAL A 62 4.27 -0.92 -4.22
CA VAL A 62 4.55 -1.10 -2.79
C VAL A 62 3.29 -0.84 -1.96
N LEU A 63 2.52 0.18 -2.31
CA LEU A 63 1.26 0.43 -1.62
C LEU A 63 0.31 -0.77 -1.74
N CYS A 64 0.16 -1.33 -2.94
CA CYS A 64 -0.68 -2.52 -3.14
C CYS A 64 -0.17 -3.71 -2.32
N HIS A 65 1.14 -3.88 -2.24
CA HIS A 65 1.76 -4.93 -1.44
C HIS A 65 1.40 -4.77 0.04
N GLU A 66 1.51 -3.56 0.57
CA GLU A 66 1.18 -3.31 1.96
C GLU A 66 -0.32 -3.44 2.23
N VAL A 67 -1.16 -3.03 1.28
CA VAL A 67 -2.61 -3.22 1.41
C VAL A 67 -2.96 -4.71 1.43
N ALA A 68 -2.26 -5.53 0.63
CA ALA A 68 -2.47 -6.97 0.67
C ALA A 68 -2.18 -7.54 2.06
N HIS A 69 -1.10 -7.09 2.71
CA HIS A 69 -0.83 -7.46 4.10
C HIS A 69 -1.98 -7.05 5.01
N GLN A 70 -2.44 -5.81 4.86
CA GLN A 70 -3.53 -5.30 5.70
C GLN A 70 -4.79 -6.15 5.56
N ILE A 71 -5.19 -6.44 4.33
CA ILE A 71 -6.40 -7.22 4.06
C ILE A 71 -6.29 -8.61 4.70
N LEU A 72 -5.17 -9.29 4.48
CA LEU A 72 -5.00 -10.65 5.00
C LEU A 72 -4.89 -10.68 6.52
N ILE A 73 -4.24 -9.69 7.11
CA ILE A 73 -4.15 -9.60 8.55
C ILE A 73 -5.54 -9.37 9.16
N GLU A 74 -6.34 -8.48 8.57
CA GLU A 74 -7.68 -8.22 9.07
C GLU A 74 -8.62 -9.41 8.87
N ARG A 75 -8.48 -10.11 7.75
CA ARG A 75 -9.35 -11.23 7.42
C ARG A 75 -8.92 -12.53 8.12
N ASP A 76 -7.63 -12.85 8.07
CA ASP A 76 -7.11 -14.16 8.49
C ASP A 76 -6.17 -14.09 9.69
N GLY A 77 -5.81 -12.89 10.16
CA GLY A 77 -4.87 -12.72 11.26
C GLY A 77 -3.42 -13.02 10.91
N ASN A 78 -3.13 -13.29 9.65
CA ASN A 78 -1.81 -13.71 9.20
C ASN A 78 -1.54 -13.15 7.81
N ALA A 79 -0.32 -12.66 7.61
CA ALA A 79 0.06 -12.07 6.33
C ALA A 79 1.47 -12.46 5.94
N THR A 80 1.77 -13.74 5.95
CA THR A 80 3.05 -14.24 5.42
C THR A 80 3.00 -14.19 3.90
N HIS A 81 4.17 -14.09 3.27
CA HIS A 81 4.28 -14.05 1.82
C HIS A 81 4.09 -15.43 1.19
N ASN A 82 2.90 -15.99 1.38
CA ASN A 82 2.55 -17.30 0.83
C ASN A 82 1.76 -17.14 -0.47
N ARG A 83 1.21 -18.25 -0.97
CA ARG A 83 0.46 -18.26 -2.22
C ARG A 83 -0.79 -17.37 -2.14
N VAL A 84 -1.47 -17.40 -1.01
CA VAL A 84 -2.67 -16.58 -0.80
C VAL A 84 -2.30 -15.09 -0.87
N PHE A 85 -1.20 -14.72 -0.23
CA PHE A 85 -0.71 -13.34 -0.29
C PHE A 85 -0.39 -12.92 -1.73
N LYS A 86 0.32 -13.76 -2.48
CA LYS A 86 0.69 -13.43 -3.85
C LYS A 86 -0.52 -13.20 -4.74
N LYS A 87 -1.55 -14.02 -4.59
CA LYS A 87 -2.78 -13.84 -5.35
C LYS A 87 -3.46 -12.53 -5.00
N GLU A 88 -3.52 -12.19 -3.73
CA GLU A 88 -4.12 -10.95 -3.28
C GLU A 88 -3.33 -9.74 -3.79
N GLU A 89 -2.01 -9.80 -3.69
CA GLU A 89 -1.15 -8.76 -4.21
C GLU A 89 -1.36 -8.55 -5.71
N GLU A 90 -1.38 -9.62 -6.48
CA GLU A 90 -1.60 -9.55 -7.92
C GLU A 90 -2.94 -8.92 -8.26
N ARG A 91 -3.97 -9.28 -7.52
CA ARG A 91 -5.31 -8.72 -7.72
C ARG A 91 -5.31 -7.21 -7.50
N LEU A 92 -4.69 -6.77 -6.41
CA LEU A 92 -4.63 -5.35 -6.07
C LEU A 92 -3.78 -4.58 -7.07
N VAL A 93 -2.65 -5.15 -7.49
CA VAL A 93 -1.78 -4.51 -8.47
C VAL A 93 -2.52 -4.32 -9.79
N LYS A 94 -3.23 -5.34 -10.26
CA LYS A 94 -4.01 -5.24 -11.49
C LYS A 94 -5.10 -4.18 -11.39
N ALA A 95 -5.75 -4.10 -10.23
CA ALA A 95 -6.86 -3.17 -10.05
C ALA A 95 -6.41 -1.72 -9.84
N TYR A 96 -5.30 -1.50 -9.16
CA TYR A 96 -4.98 -0.18 -8.65
C TYR A 96 -3.62 0.39 -9.04
N ALA A 97 -2.62 -0.42 -9.33
CA ALA A 97 -1.28 0.10 -9.57
C ALA A 97 -1.18 0.99 -10.79
N ASN A 98 -2.13 0.88 -11.71
CA ASN A 98 -2.17 1.71 -12.90
C ASN A 98 -3.54 2.35 -13.11
N CYS A 99 -4.30 2.55 -12.04
CA CYS A 99 -5.60 3.20 -12.11
C CYS A 99 -5.42 4.72 -12.32
N GLN A 100 -6.51 5.41 -12.57
CA GLN A 100 -6.47 6.84 -12.86
C GLN A 100 -5.76 7.64 -11.78
N ILE A 101 -5.99 7.31 -10.50
CA ILE A 101 -5.33 8.02 -9.40
C ILE A 101 -3.83 7.72 -9.41
N ALA A 102 -3.44 6.45 -9.58
CA ALA A 102 -2.04 6.07 -9.60
C ALA A 102 -1.26 6.74 -10.73
N ARG A 103 -1.94 7.03 -11.84
CA ARG A 103 -1.31 7.70 -12.99
C ARG A 103 -0.92 9.14 -12.71
N LYS A 104 -1.39 9.72 -11.61
CA LYS A 104 -0.99 11.06 -11.19
C LYS A 104 0.39 11.09 -10.57
N LEU A 105 0.95 9.93 -10.23
CA LEU A 105 2.32 9.86 -9.73
C LEU A 105 3.28 10.29 -10.83
N ILE A 106 4.24 11.11 -10.48
CA ILE A 106 5.18 11.71 -11.44
C ILE A 106 6.52 11.02 -11.35
N PHE A 107 7.06 10.68 -12.51
CA PHE A 107 8.38 10.07 -12.62
C PHE A 107 9.48 11.12 -12.61
#